data_78c6ed02373d804f19bee80052f7e0d6
#
_entry.id   78c6ed02373d804f19bee80052f7e0d6
#
_cell.length_a   1.000
_cell.length_b   1.000
_cell.length_c   1.000
_cell.angle_alpha   90.00
_cell.angle_beta   90.00
_cell.angle_gamma   90.00
#
_symmetry.space_group_name_H-M   'P 1'
#
loop_
_entity.id
_entity.type
_entity.pdbx_description
1 polymer ?
#
loop_
_entity_poly.entity_id
_entity_poly.type
_entity_poly.pdbx_seq_one_letter_code
_entity_poly.pdbx_strand_id
1 'polypeptide(L)'
;VIKKLIRKLFGQDSAASNDAASADAASSAASSTDSPARAPARKSTRKKTADAPVPKRDPNVPVILSSDIHGIDPSLISKNAIRVTDGLQEAGHRAFIVGGAVRDLLLGVAPKDFDVATDATPDQVQKLFRRARIIGRRFQIVHVQFGQDIIETSTFRALVDVPADAPPAEPPRRLKRGELDARTHAVDASGRVLRDNVWGEQHEDATRRDFTINAMYYDPATQTVLDYHDGMADIRARLLRMIGDPATRYREDPVRMLRVVRFAAKLGFEIEDATRAPIKELADLMNNVPAARLFDEMLKLLLSGHALACLTRLRAEGLHHGVLPLLDVVLEQPHGEKFVTLALTNTDERVRAGKPVSPGFLFATLLWHDMQTRWQQYTSAGEYPVPALHRAMDDVLDMQTEKLAIHKRFSSDMREIWGLQHRLEKRSGRSALKLLEHQRFRAGYDFLLLRCESGELDPAVGQWWTDFIDGDAAAREALLSQGGKDHAPKKRRRRSSNAKNRRTGDSANSGASVAEREGGERRDDGDTREARNDSRDD
;
A
#
# COMPACT_ATOMS: atom_id res chain seq x y z
N VAL A 1 17.58 -12.38 22.58
CA VAL A 1 18.38 -11.13 22.50
C VAL A 1 17.79 -10.22 21.42
N ILE A 2 17.60 -10.69 20.18
CA ILE A 2 17.09 -9.90 19.05
C ILE A 2 15.64 -9.38 19.31
N LYS A 3 14.72 -10.18 19.86
CA LYS A 3 13.37 -9.72 20.24
C LYS A 3 13.38 -8.59 21.29
N LYS A 4 14.31 -8.64 22.24
CA LYS A 4 14.48 -7.59 23.26
C LYS A 4 15.04 -6.29 22.64
N LEU A 5 15.89 -6.43 21.63
CA LEU A 5 16.50 -5.33 20.89
C LEU A 5 15.50 -4.63 19.96
N ILE A 6 14.70 -5.41 19.24
CA ILE A 6 13.59 -4.91 18.41
C ILE A 6 12.57 -4.15 19.27
N ARG A 7 12.23 -4.66 20.46
CA ARG A 7 11.38 -3.94 21.43
C ARG A 7 12.00 -2.62 21.89
N LYS A 8 13.33 -2.60 22.17
CA LYS A 8 14.04 -1.39 22.59
C LYS A 8 14.18 -0.36 21.46
N LEU A 9 14.37 -0.83 20.23
CA LEU A 9 14.45 0.00 19.02
C LEU A 9 13.09 0.59 18.59
N PHE A 10 12.00 -0.11 18.91
CA PHE A 10 10.64 0.32 18.56
C PHE A 10 9.85 0.91 19.74
N GLY A 11 10.50 1.11 20.91
CA GLY A 11 9.99 1.88 22.04
C GLY A 11 8.74 1.28 22.68
N GLN A 12 8.91 0.24 23.52
CA GLN A 12 7.99 -0.07 24.59
C GLN A 12 8.79 -0.21 25.88
N ASP A 13 8.91 0.91 26.60
CA ASP A 13 9.08 0.90 28.06
C ASP A 13 7.86 1.60 28.64
N SER A 14 6.91 0.83 29.14
CA SER A 14 6.03 1.23 30.22
C SER A 14 5.83 0.02 31.10
N ALA A 15 6.54 0.08 32.21
CA ALA A 15 6.41 -0.82 33.34
C ALA A 15 5.09 -0.57 34.04
N ALA A 16 4.39 -1.66 34.39
CA ALA A 16 3.58 -1.70 35.60
C ALA A 16 3.64 -3.12 36.15
N SER A 17 4.29 -3.19 37.27
CA SER A 17 4.28 -4.24 38.25
C SER A 17 2.85 -4.55 38.73
N ASN A 18 2.50 -5.81 38.93
CA ASN A 18 2.10 -6.26 40.26
C ASN A 18 2.03 -7.77 40.35
N ASP A 19 2.55 -8.17 41.47
CA ASP A 19 2.65 -9.50 42.08
C ASP A 19 1.32 -10.15 42.40
N ALA A 20 1.41 -11.44 42.51
CA ALA A 20 1.04 -12.31 43.64
C ALA A 20 0.20 -13.54 43.32
N ALA A 21 0.84 -14.61 43.60
CA ALA A 21 0.49 -15.78 44.45
C ALA A 21 -0.36 -16.89 43.81
N SER A 22 0.29 -17.97 43.49
CA SER A 22 0.39 -19.30 44.10
C SER A 22 -0.86 -19.92 44.69
N ALA A 23 -1.21 -21.13 44.23
CA ALA A 23 -1.25 -22.38 44.98
C ALA A 23 -1.93 -23.48 44.15
N ASP A 24 -1.19 -24.50 43.90
CA ASP A 24 -1.28 -25.92 44.17
C ASP A 24 -2.67 -26.57 44.35
N ALA A 25 -2.94 -27.63 43.61
CA ALA A 25 -2.93 -29.01 44.10
C ALA A 25 -3.60 -29.97 43.12
N ALA A 26 -2.86 -30.88 42.76
CA ALA A 26 -2.91 -32.27 42.39
C ALA A 26 -4.17 -33.10 42.62
N SER A 27 -4.26 -34.16 41.79
CA SER A 27 -4.57 -35.55 42.08
C SER A 27 -5.88 -36.13 41.58
N SER A 28 -5.75 -36.96 40.64
CA SER A 28 -5.94 -38.42 40.53
C SER A 28 -7.36 -38.94 40.23
N ALA A 29 -7.39 -39.63 39.12
CA ALA A 29 -7.69 -41.06 38.92
C ALA A 29 -9.13 -41.55 38.86
N ALA A 30 -9.39 -42.21 37.76
CA ALA A 30 -9.93 -43.54 37.53
C ALA A 30 -11.44 -43.77 37.39
N SER A 31 -11.77 -44.23 36.21
CA SER A 31 -12.55 -45.43 35.81
C SER A 31 -14.03 -45.52 36.17
N SER A 32 -14.87 -45.73 35.23
CA SER A 32 -15.48 -46.97 34.75
C SER A 32 -16.88 -46.77 34.16
N THR A 33 -17.04 -47.26 32.97
CA THR A 33 -18.19 -48.00 32.39
C THR A 33 -19.59 -47.77 33.01
N ASP A 34 -20.55 -47.31 32.20
CA ASP A 34 -21.68 -48.15 31.79
C ASP A 34 -22.60 -47.38 30.81
N SER A 35 -22.96 -48.05 29.71
CA SER A 35 -24.06 -47.67 28.84
C SER A 35 -25.36 -48.27 29.35
N PRO A 36 -26.50 -47.58 29.24
CA PRO A 36 -27.63 -48.26 28.64
C PRO A 36 -28.50 -47.46 27.67
N ALA A 37 -28.85 -48.21 26.64
CA ALA A 37 -30.14 -48.28 25.94
C ALA A 37 -30.79 -47.00 25.36
N ARG A 38 -30.82 -47.06 24.09
CA ARG A 38 -31.61 -46.36 23.08
C ARG A 38 -33.13 -46.47 23.32
N ALA A 39 -33.82 -45.32 23.40
CA ALA A 39 -35.28 -45.22 23.26
C ALA A 39 -35.62 -44.39 22.00
N PRO A 40 -36.76 -44.65 21.31
CA PRO A 40 -36.96 -44.26 19.92
C PRO A 40 -37.42 -42.81 19.77
N ALA A 41 -36.89 -42.19 18.68
CA ALA A 41 -37.17 -40.82 18.27
C ALA A 41 -38.67 -40.62 17.92
N ARG A 42 -39.35 -39.76 18.63
CA ARG A 42 -40.62 -39.16 18.23
C ARG A 42 -40.38 -38.17 17.10
N LYS A 43 -40.91 -38.47 15.90
CA LYS A 43 -40.99 -37.53 14.77
C LYS A 43 -41.93 -36.39 15.14
N SER A 44 -41.39 -35.24 15.48
CA SER A 44 -42.11 -33.98 15.58
C SER A 44 -42.25 -33.42 14.17
N THR A 45 -43.41 -33.50 13.63
CA THR A 45 -43.83 -32.77 12.42
C THR A 45 -44.00 -31.29 12.76
N ARG A 46 -42.91 -30.56 12.68
CA ARG A 46 -42.91 -29.08 12.73
C ARG A 46 -43.51 -28.59 11.40
N LYS A 47 -44.77 -28.20 11.42
CA LYS A 47 -45.43 -27.47 10.36
C LYS A 47 -44.57 -26.22 10.03
N LYS A 48 -43.97 -26.16 8.83
CA LYS A 48 -43.41 -24.94 8.29
C LYS A 48 -44.58 -23.95 8.15
N THR A 49 -44.68 -23.00 9.03
CA THR A 49 -45.44 -21.78 8.78
C THR A 49 -44.74 -21.08 7.63
N ALA A 50 -45.42 -20.97 6.49
CA ALA A 50 -44.99 -20.17 5.37
C ALA A 50 -44.76 -18.74 5.88
N ASP A 51 -43.51 -18.26 5.78
CA ASP A 51 -43.21 -16.86 5.99
C ASP A 51 -44.08 -16.01 5.07
N ALA A 52 -44.89 -15.16 5.66
CA ALA A 52 -45.59 -14.12 4.92
C ALA A 52 -44.54 -13.26 4.19
N PRO A 53 -44.73 -12.88 2.93
CA PRO A 53 -43.79 -12.04 2.23
C PRO A 53 -43.62 -10.74 3.00
N VAL A 54 -42.40 -10.51 3.50
CA VAL A 54 -42.00 -9.22 4.08
C VAL A 54 -42.29 -8.15 3.01
N PRO A 55 -43.02 -7.10 3.32
CA PRO A 55 -43.33 -6.05 2.33
C PRO A 55 -41.99 -5.50 1.81
N LYS A 56 -41.82 -5.50 0.50
CA LYS A 56 -40.63 -4.93 -0.15
C LYS A 56 -40.57 -3.46 0.24
N ARG A 57 -39.56 -3.09 0.98
CA ARG A 57 -39.26 -1.73 1.39
C ARG A 57 -38.98 -0.87 0.15
N ASP A 58 -39.44 0.37 0.14
CA ASP A 58 -39.07 1.37 -0.88
C ASP A 58 -37.56 1.68 -0.71
N PRO A 59 -36.71 1.40 -1.70
CA PRO A 59 -35.27 1.65 -1.62
C PRO A 59 -34.94 3.15 -1.51
N ASN A 60 -35.86 4.02 -1.81
CA ASN A 60 -35.66 5.47 -1.76
C ASN A 60 -35.94 6.07 -0.36
N VAL A 61 -36.50 5.27 0.55
CA VAL A 61 -36.84 5.71 1.91
C VAL A 61 -35.89 5.05 2.92
N PRO A 62 -35.08 5.85 3.68
CA PRO A 62 -34.15 5.29 4.67
C PRO A 62 -34.90 4.74 5.88
N VAL A 63 -34.31 3.74 6.55
CA VAL A 63 -34.61 3.47 7.96
C VAL A 63 -33.92 4.53 8.79
N ILE A 64 -34.69 5.21 9.62
CA ILE A 64 -34.17 6.19 10.58
C ILE A 64 -33.93 5.45 11.89
N LEU A 65 -32.67 5.40 12.30
CA LEU A 65 -32.24 4.76 13.55
C LEU A 65 -31.98 5.86 14.60
N SER A 66 -32.62 5.77 15.73
CA SER A 66 -32.42 6.69 16.86
C SER A 66 -31.18 6.30 17.69
N SER A 67 -30.76 7.20 18.56
CA SER A 67 -29.52 7.06 19.37
C SER A 67 -29.54 5.80 20.26
N ASP A 68 -30.68 5.38 20.76
CA ASP A 68 -30.87 4.15 21.54
C ASP A 68 -30.64 2.87 20.71
N ILE A 69 -30.87 2.93 19.40
CA ILE A 69 -30.69 1.81 18.47
C ILE A 69 -29.24 1.71 17.95
N HIS A 70 -28.65 2.86 17.57
CA HIS A 70 -27.32 2.87 16.93
C HIS A 70 -26.17 3.01 17.92
N GLY A 71 -26.39 3.59 19.11
CA GLY A 71 -25.40 3.64 20.20
C GLY A 71 -24.12 4.43 19.88
N ILE A 72 -24.15 5.35 18.91
CA ILE A 72 -23.00 6.20 18.60
C ILE A 72 -22.73 7.14 19.80
N ASP A 73 -21.46 7.17 20.25
CA ASP A 73 -20.99 8.12 21.25
C ASP A 73 -20.69 9.48 20.58
N PRO A 74 -21.47 10.55 20.90
CA PRO A 74 -21.23 11.87 20.31
C PRO A 74 -19.86 12.47 20.64
N SER A 75 -19.21 12.03 21.71
CA SER A 75 -17.89 12.51 22.12
C SER A 75 -16.78 12.12 21.15
N LEU A 76 -16.99 11.07 20.34
CA LEU A 76 -16.05 10.60 19.32
C LEU A 76 -16.16 11.38 18.00
N ILE A 77 -17.15 12.27 17.87
CA ILE A 77 -17.40 13.01 16.63
C ILE A 77 -16.52 14.27 16.59
N SER A 78 -15.88 14.50 15.45
CA SER A 78 -15.08 15.71 15.23
C SER A 78 -15.93 16.98 15.35
N LYS A 79 -15.49 17.89 16.22
CA LYS A 79 -16.11 19.21 16.35
C LYS A 79 -16.10 20.00 15.04
N ASN A 80 -15.10 19.77 14.19
CA ASN A 80 -15.01 20.44 12.89
C ASN A 80 -16.00 19.82 11.89
N ALA A 81 -16.27 18.50 11.94
CA ALA A 81 -17.31 17.88 11.13
C ALA A 81 -18.70 18.40 11.53
N ILE A 82 -19.00 18.53 12.84
CA ILE A 82 -20.24 19.12 13.34
C ILE A 82 -20.38 20.57 12.84
N ARG A 83 -19.32 21.40 12.92
CA ARG A 83 -19.35 22.79 12.42
C ARG A 83 -19.65 22.88 10.92
N VAL A 84 -19.22 21.90 10.13
CA VAL A 84 -19.53 21.86 8.69
C VAL A 84 -20.98 21.47 8.46
N THR A 85 -21.49 20.45 9.16
CA THR A 85 -22.91 20.07 9.05
C THR A 85 -23.83 21.19 9.51
N ASP A 86 -23.56 21.79 10.67
CA ASP A 86 -24.35 22.88 11.23
C ASP A 86 -24.38 24.10 10.28
N GLY A 87 -23.21 24.53 9.78
CA GLY A 87 -23.13 25.68 8.87
C GLY A 87 -23.85 25.46 7.54
N LEU A 88 -23.91 24.20 7.03
CA LEU A 88 -24.70 23.84 5.84
C LEU A 88 -26.19 23.80 6.16
N GLN A 89 -26.58 23.23 7.30
CA GLN A 89 -27.99 23.14 7.73
C GLN A 89 -28.56 24.51 8.06
N GLU A 90 -27.82 25.40 8.71
CA GLU A 90 -28.19 26.81 8.96
C GLU A 90 -28.40 27.61 7.66
N ALA A 91 -27.67 27.24 6.60
CA ALA A 91 -27.85 27.83 5.27
C ALA A 91 -29.01 27.21 4.47
N GLY A 92 -29.75 26.27 5.07
CA GLY A 92 -30.92 25.62 4.46
C GLY A 92 -30.59 24.39 3.62
N HIS A 93 -29.38 23.84 3.72
CA HIS A 93 -28.97 22.64 3.02
C HIS A 93 -29.06 21.40 3.92
N ARG A 94 -29.35 20.24 3.32
CA ARG A 94 -29.18 18.96 4.02
C ARG A 94 -27.71 18.63 4.12
N ALA A 95 -27.23 18.21 5.29
CA ALA A 95 -25.84 17.83 5.49
C ALA A 95 -25.70 16.73 6.54
N PHE A 96 -24.85 15.75 6.26
CA PHE A 96 -24.69 14.55 7.08
C PHE A 96 -23.21 14.14 7.12
N ILE A 97 -22.78 13.58 8.24
CA ILE A 97 -21.53 12.81 8.32
C ILE A 97 -21.80 11.48 7.63
N VAL A 98 -20.84 10.98 6.82
CA VAL A 98 -21.07 9.82 5.95
C VAL A 98 -19.88 8.86 5.91
N GLY A 99 -20.12 7.69 5.32
CA GLY A 99 -19.06 6.79 4.89
C GLY A 99 -18.35 6.08 6.03
N GLY A 100 -17.02 6.06 5.95
CA GLY A 100 -16.17 5.37 6.91
C GLY A 100 -16.31 5.85 8.34
N ALA A 101 -16.58 7.14 8.55
CA ALA A 101 -16.77 7.73 9.87
C ALA A 101 -17.99 7.14 10.57
N VAL A 102 -19.15 7.05 9.88
CA VAL A 102 -20.37 6.48 10.48
C VAL A 102 -20.17 5.02 10.83
N ARG A 103 -19.57 4.25 9.92
CA ARG A 103 -19.23 2.85 10.19
C ARG A 103 -18.34 2.70 11.42
N ASP A 104 -17.24 3.47 11.51
CA ASP A 104 -16.27 3.36 12.60
C ASP A 104 -16.92 3.78 13.94
N LEU A 105 -17.76 4.82 13.95
CA LEU A 105 -18.58 5.22 15.12
C LEU A 105 -19.55 4.11 15.56
N LEU A 106 -20.24 3.44 14.64
CA LEU A 106 -21.12 2.33 14.93
C LEU A 106 -20.38 1.10 15.48
N LEU A 107 -19.10 0.96 15.17
CA LEU A 107 -18.22 -0.06 15.73
C LEU A 107 -17.56 0.37 17.04
N GLY A 108 -17.88 1.56 17.57
CA GLY A 108 -17.28 2.11 18.78
C GLY A 108 -15.82 2.53 18.64
N VAL A 109 -15.37 2.79 17.40
CA VAL A 109 -14.00 3.20 17.08
C VAL A 109 -13.97 4.68 16.69
N ALA A 110 -13.04 5.44 17.24
CA ALA A 110 -12.84 6.84 16.86
C ALA A 110 -12.35 6.92 15.39
N PRO A 111 -13.13 7.60 14.50
CA PRO A 111 -12.72 7.78 13.11
C PRO A 111 -11.46 8.65 13.00
N LYS A 112 -10.61 8.33 12.01
CA LYS A 112 -9.46 9.18 11.69
C LYS A 112 -9.86 10.42 10.89
N ASP A 113 -10.76 10.22 9.93
CA ASP A 113 -11.18 11.23 8.96
C ASP A 113 -12.72 11.29 8.97
N PHE A 114 -13.26 12.48 8.76
CA PHE A 114 -14.70 12.71 8.68
C PHE A 114 -15.05 13.30 7.32
N ASP A 115 -15.98 12.62 6.63
CA ASP A 115 -16.55 13.06 5.36
C ASP A 115 -17.97 13.57 5.60
N VAL A 116 -18.33 14.66 4.91
CA VAL A 116 -19.68 15.24 4.92
C VAL A 116 -20.28 15.12 3.52
N ALA A 117 -21.55 14.74 3.43
CA ALA A 117 -22.32 14.78 2.21
C ALA A 117 -23.51 15.74 2.35
N THR A 118 -23.81 16.50 1.28
CA THR A 118 -24.81 17.57 1.29
C THR A 118 -25.50 17.68 -0.08
N ASP A 119 -26.67 18.33 -0.13
CA ASP A 119 -27.30 18.78 -1.37
C ASP A 119 -26.75 20.11 -1.88
N ALA A 120 -25.94 20.82 -1.09
CA ALA A 120 -25.24 22.02 -1.55
C ALA A 120 -24.23 21.69 -2.65
N THR A 121 -24.23 22.48 -3.72
CA THR A 121 -23.21 22.37 -4.78
C THR A 121 -21.82 22.77 -4.26
N PRO A 122 -20.73 22.33 -4.92
CA PRO A 122 -19.36 22.69 -4.51
C PRO A 122 -19.15 24.21 -4.39
N ASP A 123 -19.72 25.00 -5.29
CA ASP A 123 -19.63 26.47 -5.25
C ASP A 123 -20.39 27.07 -4.06
N GLN A 124 -21.55 26.49 -3.68
CA GLN A 124 -22.31 26.92 -2.50
C GLN A 124 -21.53 26.61 -1.22
N VAL A 125 -20.97 25.40 -1.10
CA VAL A 125 -20.09 25.03 0.03
C VAL A 125 -18.89 25.98 0.13
N GLN A 126 -18.24 26.29 -1.00
CA GLN A 126 -17.10 27.19 -1.03
C GLN A 126 -17.45 28.62 -0.59
N LYS A 127 -18.67 29.11 -0.90
CA LYS A 127 -19.14 30.42 -0.47
C LYS A 127 -19.42 30.50 1.04
N LEU A 128 -19.90 29.38 1.62
CA LEU A 128 -20.25 29.33 3.05
C LEU A 128 -19.01 29.27 3.96
N PHE A 129 -17.93 28.60 3.51
CA PHE A 129 -16.76 28.41 4.34
C PHE A 129 -15.54 29.16 3.82
N ARG A 130 -15.01 30.11 4.61
CA ARG A 130 -13.90 30.99 4.23
C ARG A 130 -12.64 30.25 3.75
N ARG A 131 -12.37 29.05 4.27
CA ARG A 131 -11.18 28.23 3.93
C ARG A 131 -11.58 26.95 3.17
N ALA A 132 -12.53 27.07 2.25
CA ALA A 132 -12.95 25.97 1.41
C ALA A 132 -12.26 26.02 0.05
N ARG A 133 -11.89 24.85 -0.48
CA ARG A 133 -11.27 24.71 -1.81
C ARG A 133 -11.91 23.54 -2.55
N ILE A 134 -12.35 23.78 -3.77
CA ILE A 134 -12.84 22.73 -4.66
C ILE A 134 -11.63 21.94 -5.19
N ILE A 135 -11.65 20.62 -5.03
CA ILE A 135 -10.59 19.71 -5.43
C ILE A 135 -11.17 18.61 -6.31
N GLY A 136 -10.35 18.11 -7.23
CA GLY A 136 -10.71 17.04 -8.14
C GLY A 136 -11.45 17.53 -9.40
N ARG A 137 -11.05 16.98 -10.55
CA ARG A 137 -11.70 17.24 -11.84
C ARG A 137 -12.69 16.15 -12.21
N ARG A 138 -12.35 14.91 -11.85
CA ARG A 138 -13.17 13.73 -12.12
C ARG A 138 -14.35 13.65 -11.17
N PHE A 139 -14.08 13.87 -9.91
CA PHE A 139 -15.04 13.90 -8.80
C PHE A 139 -14.75 15.15 -8.00
N GLN A 140 -15.60 16.16 -8.13
CA GLN A 140 -15.45 17.40 -7.37
C GLN A 140 -15.85 17.16 -5.93
N ILE A 141 -14.95 17.51 -5.01
CA ILE A 141 -15.18 17.55 -3.56
C ILE A 141 -14.67 18.89 -3.03
N VAL A 142 -15.16 19.31 -1.88
CA VAL A 142 -14.71 20.54 -1.23
C VAL A 142 -13.95 20.19 0.04
N HIS A 143 -12.70 20.62 0.13
CA HIS A 143 -11.92 20.56 1.36
C HIS A 143 -12.22 21.80 2.20
N VAL A 144 -12.88 21.65 3.33
CA VAL A 144 -13.10 22.69 4.32
C VAL A 144 -12.01 22.57 5.40
N GLN A 145 -11.15 23.59 5.50
CA GLN A 145 -9.95 23.53 6.33
C GLN A 145 -10.10 24.25 7.68
N PHE A 146 -9.79 23.54 8.76
CA PHE A 146 -9.73 24.06 10.13
C PHE A 146 -8.32 23.82 10.71
N GLY A 147 -7.43 24.81 10.57
CA GLY A 147 -6.03 24.62 10.95
C GLY A 147 -5.34 23.56 10.12
N GLN A 148 -4.97 22.45 10.74
CA GLN A 148 -4.40 21.27 10.07
C GLN A 148 -5.45 20.22 9.70
N ASP A 149 -6.67 20.36 10.25
CA ASP A 149 -7.77 19.45 10.01
C ASP A 149 -8.52 19.82 8.73
N ILE A 150 -8.92 18.81 7.94
CA ILE A 150 -9.63 18.98 6.69
C ILE A 150 -10.87 18.10 6.72
N ILE A 151 -12.04 18.72 6.51
CA ILE A 151 -13.30 17.99 6.32
C ILE A 151 -13.60 17.92 4.83
N GLU A 152 -13.64 16.72 4.29
CA GLU A 152 -14.02 16.49 2.89
C GLU A 152 -15.54 16.57 2.77
N THR A 153 -16.02 17.52 1.97
CA THR A 153 -17.46 17.75 1.76
C THR A 153 -17.82 17.47 0.31
N SER A 154 -18.75 16.54 0.10
CA SER A 154 -19.22 16.11 -1.23
C SER A 154 -20.68 16.43 -1.43
N THR A 155 -21.04 16.88 -2.64
CA THR A 155 -22.45 17.01 -3.05
C THR A 155 -23.03 15.64 -3.36
N PHE A 156 -24.30 15.39 -3.01
CA PHE A 156 -25.01 14.16 -3.40
C PHE A 156 -24.99 14.00 -4.92
N ARG A 157 -24.72 12.79 -5.38
CA ARG A 157 -24.54 12.50 -6.80
C ARG A 157 -25.62 11.56 -7.29
N ALA A 158 -26.16 11.85 -8.46
CA ALA A 158 -27.15 11.03 -9.13
C ALA A 158 -26.59 9.65 -9.54
N LEU A 159 -27.48 8.67 -9.58
CA LEU A 159 -27.26 7.43 -10.31
C LEU A 159 -27.42 7.74 -11.80
N VAL A 160 -26.35 7.53 -12.56
CA VAL A 160 -26.43 7.64 -14.01
C VAL A 160 -26.48 6.22 -14.56
N ASP A 161 -27.66 5.76 -14.94
CA ASP A 161 -27.82 4.50 -15.65
C ASP A 161 -27.13 4.61 -17.01
N VAL A 162 -26.06 3.87 -17.22
CA VAL A 162 -25.52 3.65 -18.55
C VAL A 162 -26.36 2.54 -19.17
N PRO A 163 -27.16 2.80 -20.22
CA PRO A 163 -27.93 1.76 -20.89
C PRO A 163 -26.99 0.62 -21.30
N ALA A 164 -27.35 -0.63 -20.99
CA ALA A 164 -26.57 -1.82 -21.37
C ALA A 164 -26.38 -1.92 -22.90
N ASP A 165 -27.23 -1.25 -23.67
CA ASP A 165 -27.23 -1.19 -25.14
C ASP A 165 -26.62 0.09 -25.71
N ALA A 166 -25.92 0.89 -24.90
CA ALA A 166 -25.18 2.03 -25.44
C ALA A 166 -24.14 1.50 -26.44
N PRO A 167 -24.16 1.98 -27.71
CA PRO A 167 -23.18 1.51 -28.69
C PRO A 167 -21.78 1.71 -28.10
N PRO A 168 -20.86 0.74 -28.31
CA PRO A 168 -19.50 0.85 -27.80
C PRO A 168 -18.98 2.21 -28.28
N ALA A 169 -18.60 3.04 -27.31
CA ALA A 169 -17.98 4.32 -27.62
C ALA A 169 -16.84 4.03 -28.58
N GLU A 170 -16.80 4.77 -29.71
CA GLU A 170 -15.71 4.65 -30.67
C GLU A 170 -14.36 4.55 -29.94
N PRO A 171 -13.40 3.74 -30.46
CA PRO A 171 -12.10 3.56 -29.82
C PRO A 171 -11.55 4.95 -29.47
N PRO A 172 -10.94 5.14 -28.29
CA PRO A 172 -10.72 6.45 -27.73
C PRO A 172 -9.82 7.29 -28.67
N ARG A 173 -10.43 8.09 -29.54
CA ARG A 173 -9.79 9.32 -29.97
C ARG A 173 -9.41 10.00 -28.66
N ARG A 174 -8.11 10.25 -28.45
CA ARG A 174 -7.64 11.06 -27.33
C ARG A 174 -8.48 12.35 -27.31
N LEU A 175 -9.56 12.34 -26.55
CA LEU A 175 -10.39 13.51 -26.35
C LEU A 175 -9.47 14.62 -25.85
N LYS A 176 -9.46 15.75 -26.52
CA LYS A 176 -8.68 16.90 -26.09
C LYS A 176 -9.15 17.29 -24.69
N ARG A 177 -8.21 17.74 -23.86
CA ARG A 177 -8.43 18.07 -22.43
C ARG A 177 -9.66 18.95 -22.19
N GLY A 178 -10.00 19.85 -23.13
CA GLY A 178 -11.17 20.72 -23.07
C GLY A 178 -12.51 20.04 -23.37
N GLU A 179 -12.53 18.95 -24.15
CA GLU A 179 -13.76 18.20 -24.45
C GLU A 179 -14.17 17.29 -23.29
N LEU A 180 -13.19 16.78 -22.52
CA LEU A 180 -13.45 16.08 -21.29
C LEU A 180 -13.94 17.01 -20.17
N ASP A 181 -13.46 18.25 -20.16
CA ASP A 181 -13.85 19.25 -19.14
C ASP A 181 -15.27 19.77 -19.35
N ALA A 182 -15.83 19.65 -20.56
CA ALA A 182 -17.22 20.03 -20.88
C ALA A 182 -18.26 18.96 -20.55
N ARG A 183 -17.88 17.69 -20.26
CA ARG A 183 -18.82 16.61 -19.97
C ARG A 183 -18.97 16.43 -18.47
N THR A 184 -20.19 16.44 -17.97
CA THR A 184 -20.51 16.16 -16.55
C THR A 184 -20.38 14.68 -16.20
N HIS A 185 -20.66 13.79 -17.17
CA HIS A 185 -20.54 12.34 -17.04
C HIS A 185 -19.80 11.75 -18.25
N ALA A 186 -18.89 10.78 -18.01
CA ALA A 186 -18.20 10.06 -19.06
C ALA A 186 -17.80 8.65 -18.60
N VAL A 187 -17.99 7.65 -19.48
CA VAL A 187 -17.57 6.25 -19.30
C VAL A 187 -16.64 5.84 -20.44
N ASP A 188 -15.72 4.91 -20.18
CA ASP A 188 -14.91 4.32 -21.24
C ASP A 188 -15.59 3.09 -21.88
N ALA A 189 -14.95 2.53 -22.91
CA ALA A 189 -15.47 1.37 -23.66
C ALA A 189 -15.63 0.10 -22.80
N SER A 190 -15.04 0.04 -21.61
CA SER A 190 -15.18 -1.09 -20.67
C SER A 190 -16.26 -0.86 -19.62
N GLY A 191 -17.03 0.24 -19.72
CA GLY A 191 -18.06 0.61 -18.75
C GLY A 191 -17.54 1.35 -17.51
N ARG A 192 -16.22 1.67 -17.47
CA ARG A 192 -15.61 2.36 -16.33
C ARG A 192 -15.96 3.85 -16.34
N VAL A 193 -16.45 4.35 -15.20
CA VAL A 193 -16.79 5.77 -15.02
C VAL A 193 -15.52 6.62 -15.03
N LEU A 194 -15.40 7.54 -15.99
CA LEU A 194 -14.29 8.47 -16.12
C LEU A 194 -14.56 9.82 -15.44
N ARG A 195 -15.79 10.28 -15.42
CA ARG A 195 -16.23 11.52 -14.79
C ARG A 195 -17.66 11.37 -14.30
N ASP A 196 -17.97 11.95 -13.15
CA ASP A 196 -19.25 11.82 -12.51
C ASP A 196 -19.48 13.02 -11.56
N ASN A 197 -19.95 14.12 -12.14
CA ASN A 197 -20.33 15.35 -11.44
C ASN A 197 -21.81 15.69 -11.74
N VAL A 198 -22.65 14.67 -11.79
CA VAL A 198 -24.11 14.83 -11.88
C VAL A 198 -24.66 14.79 -10.47
N TRP A 199 -25.33 15.87 -10.06
CA TRP A 199 -25.90 15.99 -8.73
C TRP A 199 -27.26 15.30 -8.67
N GLY A 200 -27.58 14.69 -7.53
CA GLY A 200 -28.79 13.90 -7.34
C GLY A 200 -29.33 13.93 -5.93
N GLU A 201 -30.25 13.03 -5.66
CA GLU A 201 -30.86 12.88 -4.35
C GLU A 201 -30.00 12.01 -3.41
N GLN A 202 -30.24 12.10 -2.11
CA GLN A 202 -29.50 11.38 -1.09
C GLN A 202 -29.55 9.84 -1.26
N HIS A 203 -30.72 9.30 -1.66
CA HIS A 203 -30.87 7.86 -1.89
C HIS A 203 -30.04 7.38 -3.11
N GLU A 204 -29.90 8.22 -4.14
CA GLU A 204 -29.05 7.93 -5.29
C GLU A 204 -27.58 7.93 -4.88
N ASP A 205 -27.14 8.92 -4.05
CA ASP A 205 -25.79 8.96 -3.51
C ASP A 205 -25.49 7.74 -2.64
N ALA A 206 -26.46 7.26 -1.86
CA ALA A 206 -26.33 6.03 -1.08
C ALA A 206 -26.15 4.81 -1.97
N THR A 207 -26.96 4.68 -3.02
CA THR A 207 -26.97 3.52 -3.93
C THR A 207 -25.68 3.39 -4.75
N ARG A 208 -25.02 4.51 -5.09
CA ARG A 208 -23.77 4.49 -5.84
C ARG A 208 -22.52 4.21 -5.00
N ARG A 209 -22.62 4.19 -3.67
CA ARG A 209 -21.51 3.83 -2.77
C ARG A 209 -21.15 2.36 -2.96
N ASP A 210 -19.99 1.95 -2.40
CA ASP A 210 -19.44 0.61 -2.62
C ASP A 210 -20.14 -0.46 -1.75
N PHE A 211 -20.18 -0.25 -0.43
CA PHE A 211 -20.65 -1.24 0.53
C PHE A 211 -21.77 -0.67 1.41
N THR A 212 -22.70 -1.52 1.81
CA THR A 212 -23.83 -1.17 2.69
C THR A 212 -23.35 -0.49 3.96
N ILE A 213 -22.29 -1.01 4.58
CA ILE A 213 -21.68 -0.48 5.80
C ILE A 213 -21.03 0.91 5.64
N ASN A 214 -20.80 1.37 4.42
CA ASN A 214 -20.25 2.69 4.10
C ASN A 214 -21.30 3.64 3.50
N ALA A 215 -22.57 3.23 3.43
CA ALA A 215 -23.64 3.99 2.79
C ALA A 215 -24.67 4.55 3.78
N MET A 216 -24.28 4.68 5.04
CA MET A 216 -25.09 5.29 6.08
C MET A 216 -24.74 6.75 6.28
N TYR A 217 -25.73 7.54 6.70
CA TYR A 217 -25.64 8.98 6.91
C TYR A 217 -26.01 9.28 8.37
N TYR A 218 -25.17 10.01 9.07
CA TYR A 218 -25.42 10.45 10.43
C TYR A 218 -25.72 11.93 10.46
N ASP A 219 -26.85 12.31 11.05
CA ASP A 219 -27.23 13.69 11.32
C ASP A 219 -26.87 14.07 12.76
N PRO A 220 -25.86 14.94 12.96
CA PRO A 220 -25.49 15.35 14.32
C PRO A 220 -26.57 16.16 15.05
N ALA A 221 -27.42 16.91 14.33
CA ALA A 221 -28.44 17.77 14.92
C ALA A 221 -29.58 16.95 15.55
N THR A 222 -30.02 15.89 14.86
CA THR A 222 -31.08 14.99 15.34
C THR A 222 -30.56 13.75 16.02
N GLN A 223 -29.23 13.51 15.97
CA GLN A 223 -28.56 12.30 16.45
C GLN A 223 -29.20 11.03 15.88
N THR A 224 -29.46 11.01 14.58
CA THR A 224 -30.07 9.88 13.89
C THR A 224 -29.15 9.34 12.78
N VAL A 225 -29.23 8.03 12.52
CA VAL A 225 -28.59 7.38 11.36
C VAL A 225 -29.64 7.06 10.32
N LEU A 226 -29.41 7.47 9.08
CA LEU A 226 -30.24 7.14 7.93
C LEU A 226 -29.57 5.99 7.17
N ASP A 227 -30.26 4.86 7.05
CA ASP A 227 -29.79 3.63 6.44
C ASP A 227 -30.69 3.21 5.27
N TYR A 228 -30.18 3.31 4.04
CA TYR A 228 -30.89 2.95 2.81
C TYR A 228 -30.73 1.49 2.40
N HIS A 229 -29.65 0.82 2.85
CA HIS A 229 -29.19 -0.48 2.34
C HIS A 229 -28.95 -1.52 3.42
N ASP A 230 -29.58 -1.39 4.59
CA ASP A 230 -29.46 -2.31 5.72
C ASP A 230 -28.01 -2.46 6.26
N GLY A 231 -27.21 -1.38 6.13
CA GLY A 231 -25.81 -1.33 6.57
C GLY A 231 -25.64 -1.61 8.07
N MET A 232 -26.62 -1.18 8.89
CA MET A 232 -26.62 -1.48 10.33
C MET A 232 -26.75 -2.98 10.61
N ALA A 233 -27.59 -3.69 9.84
CA ALA A 233 -27.74 -5.14 9.97
C ALA A 233 -26.44 -5.85 9.57
N ASP A 234 -25.78 -5.41 8.50
CA ASP A 234 -24.52 -5.96 8.02
C ASP A 234 -23.36 -5.68 9.01
N ILE A 235 -23.32 -4.50 9.66
CA ILE A 235 -22.35 -4.23 10.75
C ILE A 235 -22.54 -5.21 11.91
N ARG A 236 -23.79 -5.44 12.35
CA ARG A 236 -24.09 -6.39 13.43
C ARG A 236 -23.74 -7.82 13.07
N ALA A 237 -23.96 -8.20 11.81
CA ALA A 237 -23.62 -9.51 11.27
C ALA A 237 -22.12 -9.65 10.94
N ARG A 238 -21.34 -8.57 10.99
CA ARG A 238 -19.94 -8.49 10.52
C ARG A 238 -19.80 -8.95 9.07
N LEU A 239 -20.70 -8.50 8.21
CA LEU A 239 -20.78 -8.88 6.81
C LEU A 239 -20.39 -7.70 5.90
N LEU A 240 -19.56 -7.96 4.91
CA LEU A 240 -19.20 -6.99 3.88
C LEU A 240 -19.99 -7.29 2.60
N ARG A 241 -20.98 -6.45 2.33
CA ARG A 241 -21.91 -6.58 1.20
C ARG A 241 -21.75 -5.42 0.23
N MET A 242 -21.64 -5.72 -1.07
CA MET A 242 -21.68 -4.76 -2.17
C MET A 242 -23.09 -4.25 -2.38
N ILE A 243 -23.25 -2.96 -2.65
CA ILE A 243 -24.53 -2.37 -3.06
C ILE A 243 -24.76 -2.61 -4.55
N GLY A 244 -25.93 -3.13 -4.94
CA GLY A 244 -26.26 -3.47 -6.31
C GLY A 244 -25.69 -4.81 -6.77
N ASP A 245 -25.64 -5.05 -8.09
CA ASP A 245 -25.07 -6.27 -8.65
C ASP A 245 -23.54 -6.25 -8.61
N PRO A 246 -22.89 -7.16 -7.85
CA PRO A 246 -21.45 -7.11 -7.69
C PRO A 246 -20.65 -7.23 -8.99
N ALA A 247 -21.11 -8.03 -9.94
CA ALA A 247 -20.42 -8.21 -11.21
C ALA A 247 -20.41 -6.90 -12.02
N THR A 248 -21.52 -6.22 -12.09
CA THR A 248 -21.65 -4.90 -12.73
C THR A 248 -20.79 -3.87 -12.01
N ARG A 249 -20.83 -3.84 -10.68
CA ARG A 249 -20.06 -2.90 -9.86
C ARG A 249 -18.54 -3.08 -9.99
N TYR A 250 -18.04 -4.31 -10.18
CA TYR A 250 -16.62 -4.57 -10.46
C TYR A 250 -16.22 -4.16 -11.87
N ARG A 251 -17.11 -4.29 -12.87
CA ARG A 251 -16.85 -3.78 -14.24
C ARG A 251 -16.79 -2.25 -14.27
N GLU A 252 -17.68 -1.57 -13.54
CA GLU A 252 -17.63 -0.10 -13.41
C GLU A 252 -16.33 0.39 -12.77
N ASP A 253 -15.86 -0.28 -11.73
CA ASP A 253 -14.63 0.05 -11.03
C ASP A 253 -13.95 -1.19 -10.42
N PRO A 254 -13.02 -1.82 -11.16
CA PRO A 254 -12.32 -3.02 -10.69
C PRO A 254 -11.57 -2.84 -9.37
N VAL A 255 -11.17 -1.60 -9.03
CA VAL A 255 -10.50 -1.29 -7.75
C VAL A 255 -11.39 -1.66 -6.55
N ARG A 256 -12.71 -1.78 -6.72
CA ARG A 256 -13.61 -2.25 -5.67
C ARG A 256 -13.25 -3.65 -5.17
N MET A 257 -12.67 -4.53 -6.01
CA MET A 257 -12.19 -5.85 -5.58
C MET A 257 -11.08 -5.72 -4.53
N LEU A 258 -10.12 -4.80 -4.72
CA LEU A 258 -9.09 -4.52 -3.71
C LEU A 258 -9.69 -3.92 -2.43
N ARG A 259 -10.71 -3.08 -2.57
CA ARG A 259 -11.42 -2.48 -1.44
C ARG A 259 -12.17 -3.54 -0.62
N VAL A 260 -12.82 -4.53 -1.27
CA VAL A 260 -13.43 -5.70 -0.61
C VAL A 260 -12.42 -6.40 0.28
N VAL A 261 -11.27 -6.78 -0.30
CA VAL A 261 -10.19 -7.47 0.44
C VAL A 261 -9.70 -6.63 1.61
N ARG A 262 -9.45 -5.35 1.38
CA ARG A 262 -8.94 -4.44 2.40
C ARG A 262 -9.93 -4.24 3.55
N PHE A 263 -11.21 -4.00 3.26
CA PHE A 263 -12.21 -3.79 4.31
C PHE A 263 -12.50 -5.08 5.07
N ALA A 264 -12.63 -6.21 4.37
CA ALA A 264 -12.83 -7.50 5.01
C ALA A 264 -11.67 -7.82 6.00
N ALA A 265 -10.42 -7.61 5.58
CA ALA A 265 -9.26 -7.83 6.44
C ALA A 265 -9.15 -6.81 7.58
N LYS A 266 -9.34 -5.50 7.29
CA LYS A 266 -9.23 -4.42 8.28
C LYS A 266 -10.30 -4.53 9.37
N LEU A 267 -11.54 -4.87 9.00
CA LEU A 267 -12.67 -4.91 9.92
C LEU A 267 -12.87 -6.30 10.55
N GLY A 268 -12.20 -7.33 10.03
CA GLY A 268 -12.45 -8.71 10.42
C GLY A 268 -13.86 -9.18 10.03
N PHE A 269 -14.38 -8.69 8.89
CA PHE A 269 -15.69 -9.02 8.37
C PHE A 269 -15.61 -10.14 7.33
N GLU A 270 -16.63 -10.98 7.26
CA GLU A 270 -16.77 -11.93 6.17
C GLU A 270 -17.33 -11.24 4.92
N ILE A 271 -16.87 -11.69 3.74
CA ILE A 271 -17.39 -11.19 2.47
C ILE A 271 -18.66 -11.99 2.16
N GLU A 272 -19.76 -11.30 1.86
CA GLU A 272 -20.98 -11.95 1.39
C GLU A 272 -20.71 -12.79 0.14
N ASP A 273 -21.35 -13.97 0.04
CA ASP A 273 -21.12 -14.92 -1.06
C ASP A 273 -21.40 -14.30 -2.43
N ALA A 274 -22.49 -13.53 -2.58
CA ALA A 274 -22.81 -12.84 -3.84
C ALA A 274 -21.76 -11.78 -4.20
N THR A 275 -21.23 -11.06 -3.19
CA THR A 275 -20.16 -10.07 -3.36
C THR A 275 -18.83 -10.74 -3.73
N ARG A 276 -18.57 -11.94 -3.20
CA ARG A 276 -17.33 -12.68 -3.40
C ARG A 276 -17.26 -13.41 -4.75
N ALA A 277 -18.36 -14.03 -5.16
CA ALA A 277 -18.40 -14.96 -6.30
C ALA A 277 -17.79 -14.40 -7.60
N PRO A 278 -18.02 -13.14 -8.02
CA PRO A 278 -17.47 -12.63 -9.26
C PRO A 278 -15.99 -12.23 -9.20
N ILE A 279 -15.38 -12.14 -8.01
CA ILE A 279 -14.02 -11.58 -7.86
C ILE A 279 -13.01 -12.35 -8.70
N LYS A 280 -13.00 -13.68 -8.57
CA LYS A 280 -12.02 -14.52 -9.26
C LYS A 280 -12.17 -14.48 -10.78
N GLU A 281 -13.41 -14.44 -11.27
CA GLU A 281 -13.70 -14.40 -12.72
C GLU A 281 -13.35 -13.03 -13.34
N LEU A 282 -13.47 -11.96 -12.55
CA LEU A 282 -13.25 -10.59 -13.00
C LEU A 282 -11.87 -10.03 -12.60
N ALA A 283 -10.99 -10.84 -11.99
CA ALA A 283 -9.67 -10.43 -11.53
C ALA A 283 -8.84 -9.78 -12.65
N ASP A 284 -8.94 -10.27 -13.88
CA ASP A 284 -8.23 -9.75 -15.05
C ASP A 284 -8.57 -8.29 -15.38
N LEU A 285 -9.74 -7.79 -14.94
CA LEU A 285 -10.10 -6.38 -15.10
C LEU A 285 -9.13 -5.44 -14.36
N MET A 286 -8.39 -5.94 -13.38
CA MET A 286 -7.34 -5.17 -12.69
C MET A 286 -6.25 -4.68 -13.65
N ASN A 287 -6.00 -5.39 -14.75
CA ASN A 287 -5.04 -4.98 -15.78
C ASN A 287 -5.46 -3.70 -16.52
N ASN A 288 -6.75 -3.35 -16.50
CA ASN A 288 -7.30 -2.14 -17.12
C ASN A 288 -7.31 -0.93 -16.17
N VAL A 289 -6.93 -1.12 -14.90
CA VAL A 289 -6.89 -0.03 -13.92
C VAL A 289 -5.60 0.78 -14.11
N PRO A 290 -5.67 2.13 -14.13
CA PRO A 290 -4.48 2.95 -14.18
C PRO A 290 -3.51 2.63 -13.02
N ALA A 291 -2.24 2.44 -13.32
CA ALA A 291 -1.19 2.08 -12.36
C ALA A 291 -1.15 3.00 -11.14
N ALA A 292 -1.44 4.31 -11.31
CA ALA A 292 -1.50 5.25 -10.19
C ALA A 292 -2.63 4.93 -9.20
N ARG A 293 -3.81 4.49 -9.69
CA ARG A 293 -4.93 4.10 -8.81
C ARG A 293 -4.64 2.79 -8.08
N LEU A 294 -4.01 1.82 -8.76
CA LEU A 294 -3.55 0.58 -8.13
C LEU A 294 -2.55 0.89 -7.02
N PHE A 295 -1.61 1.79 -7.29
CA PHE A 295 -0.63 2.22 -6.32
C PHE A 295 -1.27 2.84 -5.07
N ASP A 296 -2.24 3.74 -5.24
CA ASP A 296 -2.94 4.39 -4.12
C ASP A 296 -3.71 3.38 -3.26
N GLU A 297 -4.45 2.44 -3.86
CA GLU A 297 -5.16 1.40 -3.10
C GLU A 297 -4.20 0.41 -2.45
N MET A 298 -3.07 0.08 -3.11
CA MET A 298 -2.04 -0.76 -2.51
C MET A 298 -1.40 -0.08 -1.30
N LEU A 299 -1.12 1.22 -1.36
CA LEU A 299 -0.64 1.97 -0.19
C LEU A 299 -1.65 1.94 0.95
N LYS A 300 -2.94 2.16 0.68
CA LYS A 300 -4.00 2.09 1.70
C LYS A 300 -4.09 0.70 2.33
N LEU A 301 -3.86 -0.36 1.54
CA LEU A 301 -3.84 -1.74 1.99
C LEU A 301 -2.64 -1.99 2.91
N LEU A 302 -1.43 -1.64 2.45
CA LEU A 302 -0.17 -1.86 3.18
C LEU A 302 -0.05 -1.00 4.45
N LEU A 303 -0.71 0.16 4.48
CA LEU A 303 -0.70 1.08 5.63
C LEU A 303 -1.98 1.01 6.47
N SER A 304 -2.78 -0.05 6.31
CA SER A 304 -4.04 -0.22 7.04
C SER A 304 -3.88 -0.60 8.52
N GLY A 305 -2.70 -1.08 8.93
CA GLY A 305 -2.46 -1.74 10.21
C GLY A 305 -2.90 -3.22 10.22
N HIS A 306 -3.25 -3.75 9.03
CA HIS A 306 -3.65 -5.13 8.77
C HIS A 306 -3.06 -5.64 7.44
N ALA A 307 -1.85 -5.17 7.09
CA ALA A 307 -1.22 -5.44 5.80
C ALA A 307 -1.02 -6.94 5.54
N LEU A 308 -0.55 -7.68 6.54
CA LEU A 308 -0.37 -9.12 6.41
C LEU A 308 -1.70 -9.84 6.12
N ALA A 309 -2.77 -9.53 6.87
CA ALA A 309 -4.09 -10.10 6.65
C ALA A 309 -4.66 -9.71 5.27
N CYS A 310 -4.45 -8.46 4.85
CA CYS A 310 -4.86 -7.99 3.53
C CYS A 310 -4.15 -8.75 2.40
N LEU A 311 -2.84 -8.94 2.47
CA LEU A 311 -2.09 -9.67 1.44
C LEU A 311 -2.45 -11.15 1.40
N THR A 312 -2.64 -11.78 2.56
CA THR A 312 -3.12 -13.17 2.66
C THR A 312 -4.48 -13.32 1.96
N ARG A 313 -5.41 -12.41 2.25
CA ARG A 313 -6.74 -12.45 1.63
C ARG A 313 -6.70 -12.09 0.13
N LEU A 314 -5.89 -11.13 -0.27
CA LEU A 314 -5.67 -10.77 -1.68
C LEU A 314 -5.19 -11.99 -2.50
N ARG A 315 -4.28 -12.77 -1.92
CA ARG A 315 -3.82 -14.05 -2.51
C ARG A 315 -4.94 -15.08 -2.57
N ALA A 316 -5.71 -15.26 -1.50
CA ALA A 316 -6.81 -16.22 -1.44
C ALA A 316 -7.91 -15.93 -2.48
N GLU A 317 -8.17 -14.66 -2.78
CA GLU A 317 -9.13 -14.22 -3.80
C GLU A 317 -8.53 -14.17 -5.23
N GLY A 318 -7.24 -14.50 -5.41
CA GLY A 318 -6.60 -14.54 -6.74
C GLY A 318 -6.27 -13.17 -7.34
N LEU A 319 -6.26 -12.10 -6.53
CA LEU A 319 -6.04 -10.73 -7.01
C LEU A 319 -4.56 -10.29 -7.03
N HIS A 320 -3.65 -11.11 -6.52
CA HIS A 320 -2.23 -10.76 -6.38
C HIS A 320 -1.48 -10.65 -7.71
N HIS A 321 -1.78 -11.51 -8.68
CA HIS A 321 -1.15 -11.49 -10.01
C HIS A 321 -1.40 -10.17 -10.79
N GLY A 322 -2.53 -9.53 -10.59
CA GLY A 322 -2.85 -8.25 -11.24
C GLY A 322 -2.15 -7.04 -10.63
N VAL A 323 -1.71 -7.13 -9.37
CA VAL A 323 -1.22 -5.97 -8.59
C VAL A 323 0.28 -6.07 -8.30
N LEU A 324 0.71 -7.20 -7.78
CA LEU A 324 2.11 -7.49 -7.45
C LEU A 324 2.51 -8.85 -8.03
N PRO A 325 2.79 -8.94 -9.34
CA PRO A 325 3.10 -10.21 -10.00
C PRO A 325 4.28 -10.96 -9.38
N LEU A 326 5.22 -10.22 -8.78
CA LEU A 326 6.42 -10.78 -8.15
C LEU A 326 6.16 -11.31 -6.73
N LEU A 327 5.01 -11.02 -6.14
CA LEU A 327 4.72 -11.45 -4.77
C LEU A 327 4.59 -12.98 -4.65
N ASP A 328 4.06 -13.64 -5.68
CA ASP A 328 3.95 -15.10 -5.69
C ASP A 328 5.31 -15.77 -5.64
N VAL A 329 6.23 -15.33 -6.50
CA VAL A 329 7.61 -15.85 -6.55
C VAL A 329 8.31 -15.65 -5.20
N VAL A 330 8.07 -14.52 -4.55
CA VAL A 330 8.67 -14.19 -3.24
C VAL A 330 8.11 -15.07 -2.13
N LEU A 331 6.80 -15.30 -2.10
CA LEU A 331 6.16 -16.12 -1.07
C LEU A 331 6.43 -17.63 -1.22
N GLU A 332 6.84 -18.08 -2.39
CA GLU A 332 7.25 -19.47 -2.63
C GLU A 332 8.69 -19.75 -2.14
N GLN A 333 9.50 -18.74 -1.87
CA GLN A 333 10.86 -18.91 -1.35
C GLN A 333 10.83 -19.14 0.18
N PRO A 334 11.55 -20.14 0.72
CA PRO A 334 11.50 -20.45 2.17
C PRO A 334 11.88 -19.29 3.08
N HIS A 335 12.83 -18.46 2.65
CA HIS A 335 13.23 -17.26 3.38
C HIS A 335 12.38 -16.04 3.02
N GLY A 336 11.82 -16.00 1.81
CA GLY A 336 11.01 -14.90 1.31
C GLY A 336 9.71 -14.73 2.09
N GLU A 337 8.96 -15.80 2.30
CA GLU A 337 7.71 -15.78 3.06
C GLU A 337 7.93 -15.27 4.48
N LYS A 338 8.93 -15.81 5.19
CA LYS A 338 9.25 -15.40 6.56
C LYS A 338 9.70 -13.94 6.63
N PHE A 339 10.53 -13.49 5.69
CA PHE A 339 11.02 -12.12 5.61
C PHE A 339 9.87 -11.12 5.38
N VAL A 340 9.00 -11.38 4.40
CA VAL A 340 7.84 -10.54 4.10
C VAL A 340 6.85 -10.53 5.27
N THR A 341 6.57 -11.69 5.87
CA THR A 341 5.67 -11.81 7.03
C THR A 341 6.17 -10.98 8.21
N LEU A 342 7.46 -11.05 8.54
CA LEU A 342 8.06 -10.25 9.60
C LEU A 342 7.95 -8.76 9.33
N ALA A 343 8.28 -8.33 8.09
CA ALA A 343 8.21 -6.93 7.72
C ALA A 343 6.79 -6.36 7.79
N LEU A 344 5.79 -7.14 7.34
CA LEU A 344 4.38 -6.73 7.38
C LEU A 344 3.84 -6.72 8.81
N THR A 345 4.21 -7.70 9.65
CA THR A 345 3.84 -7.73 11.07
C THR A 345 4.39 -6.50 11.80
N ASN A 346 5.68 -6.19 11.60
CA ASN A 346 6.31 -5.00 12.19
C ASN A 346 5.66 -3.70 11.68
N THR A 347 5.24 -3.69 10.40
CA THR A 347 4.52 -2.55 9.81
C THR A 347 3.16 -2.38 10.48
N ASP A 348 2.38 -3.45 10.62
CA ASP A 348 1.06 -3.41 11.24
C ASP A 348 1.13 -2.95 12.71
N GLU A 349 2.12 -3.41 13.46
CA GLU A 349 2.38 -2.95 14.83
C GLU A 349 2.70 -1.45 14.87
N ARG A 350 3.53 -0.95 13.96
CA ARG A 350 3.88 0.48 13.86
C ARG A 350 2.67 1.33 13.52
N VAL A 351 1.87 0.93 12.54
CA VAL A 351 0.66 1.66 12.13
C VAL A 351 -0.34 1.72 13.28
N ARG A 352 -0.58 0.60 13.97
CA ARG A 352 -1.47 0.55 15.15
C ARG A 352 -0.98 1.38 16.31
N ALA A 353 0.34 1.50 16.46
CA ALA A 353 0.97 2.38 17.46
C ALA A 353 1.04 3.86 17.01
N GLY A 354 0.45 4.26 15.88
CA GLY A 354 0.49 5.61 15.35
C GLY A 354 1.88 6.07 14.88
N LYS A 355 2.83 5.15 14.68
CA LYS A 355 4.20 5.45 14.24
C LYS A 355 4.28 5.56 12.73
N PRO A 356 5.11 6.47 12.17
CA PRO A 356 5.26 6.61 10.73
C PRO A 356 5.89 5.36 10.11
N VAL A 357 5.42 5.02 8.91
CA VAL A 357 5.93 3.92 8.08
C VAL A 357 6.39 4.47 6.74
N SER A 358 7.54 4.01 6.25
CA SER A 358 8.06 4.39 4.94
C SER A 358 7.53 3.44 3.85
N PRO A 359 6.75 3.94 2.87
CA PRO A 359 6.35 3.12 1.74
C PRO A 359 7.52 2.57 0.92
N GLY A 360 8.61 3.36 0.78
CA GLY A 360 9.83 2.90 0.10
C GLY A 360 10.47 1.70 0.79
N PHE A 361 10.46 1.65 2.13
CA PHE A 361 10.95 0.50 2.89
C PHE A 361 10.08 -0.74 2.65
N LEU A 362 8.74 -0.60 2.65
CA LEU A 362 7.82 -1.70 2.39
C LEU A 362 7.98 -2.28 0.99
N PHE A 363 8.04 -1.42 -0.03
CA PHE A 363 8.28 -1.90 -1.40
C PHE A 363 9.67 -2.52 -1.55
N ALA A 364 10.70 -1.97 -0.91
CA ALA A 364 12.03 -2.58 -0.87
C ALA A 364 11.98 -4.00 -0.27
N THR A 365 11.16 -4.20 0.77
CA THR A 365 10.97 -5.52 1.39
C THR A 365 10.24 -6.48 0.46
N LEU A 366 9.12 -6.06 -0.13
CA LEU A 366 8.31 -6.91 -1.00
C LEU A 366 9.07 -7.37 -2.25
N LEU A 367 9.95 -6.54 -2.79
CA LEU A 367 10.69 -6.79 -4.03
C LEU A 367 12.14 -7.24 -3.82
N TRP A 368 12.55 -7.48 -2.57
CA TRP A 368 13.94 -7.82 -2.23
C TRP A 368 14.43 -9.10 -2.89
N HIS A 369 13.68 -10.18 -2.78
CA HIS A 369 14.13 -11.50 -3.24
C HIS A 369 14.16 -11.62 -4.76
N ASP A 370 13.25 -10.94 -5.48
CA ASP A 370 13.33 -10.86 -6.92
C ASP A 370 14.59 -10.10 -7.37
N MET A 371 14.86 -8.95 -6.74
CA MET A 371 16.08 -8.18 -6.99
C MET A 371 17.35 -9.01 -6.69
N GLN A 372 17.36 -9.72 -5.56
CA GLN A 372 18.49 -10.58 -5.16
C GLN A 372 18.70 -11.74 -6.15
N THR A 373 17.62 -12.36 -6.61
CA THR A 373 17.68 -13.45 -7.61
C THR A 373 18.30 -12.96 -8.92
N ARG A 374 17.86 -11.80 -9.43
CA ARG A 374 18.44 -11.19 -10.64
C ARG A 374 19.89 -10.81 -10.44
N TRP A 375 20.23 -10.23 -9.29
CA TRP A 375 21.60 -9.90 -8.95
C TRP A 375 22.51 -11.14 -8.97
N GLN A 376 22.07 -12.24 -8.39
CA GLN A 376 22.79 -13.52 -8.43
C GLN A 376 22.91 -14.05 -9.85
N GLN A 377 21.89 -13.96 -10.69
CA GLN A 377 21.93 -14.36 -12.09
C GLN A 377 23.01 -13.58 -12.88
N TYR A 378 23.05 -12.25 -12.74
CA TYR A 378 24.04 -11.42 -13.43
C TYR A 378 25.47 -11.65 -12.94
N THR A 379 25.64 -11.79 -11.64
CA THR A 379 26.98 -12.12 -11.09
C THR A 379 27.45 -13.50 -11.50
N SER A 380 26.56 -14.50 -11.59
CA SER A 380 26.87 -15.84 -12.09
C SER A 380 27.19 -15.84 -13.57
N ALA A 381 26.62 -14.93 -14.35
CA ALA A 381 26.93 -14.70 -15.76
C ALA A 381 28.27 -13.96 -15.98
N GLY A 382 28.97 -13.57 -14.90
CA GLY A 382 30.30 -12.97 -14.96
C GLY A 382 30.32 -11.45 -14.85
N GLU A 383 29.20 -10.79 -14.58
CA GLU A 383 29.18 -9.35 -14.31
C GLU A 383 29.83 -9.03 -12.96
N TYR A 384 30.46 -7.86 -12.86
CA TYR A 384 30.99 -7.38 -11.58
C TYR A 384 29.86 -7.11 -10.59
N PRO A 385 30.03 -7.42 -9.28
CA PRO A 385 28.94 -7.39 -8.30
C PRO A 385 28.17 -6.06 -8.20
N VAL A 386 28.85 -4.91 -8.29
CA VAL A 386 28.20 -3.61 -8.15
C VAL A 386 27.41 -3.22 -9.41
N PRO A 387 27.94 -3.29 -10.64
CA PRO A 387 27.16 -3.11 -11.86
C PRO A 387 25.96 -4.06 -11.94
N ALA A 388 26.16 -5.36 -11.65
CA ALA A 388 25.10 -6.37 -11.62
C ALA A 388 23.98 -6.02 -10.63
N LEU A 389 24.32 -5.48 -9.45
CA LEU A 389 23.35 -5.01 -8.46
C LEU A 389 22.50 -3.86 -9.01
N HIS A 390 23.13 -2.85 -9.62
CA HIS A 390 22.42 -1.72 -10.18
C HIS A 390 21.48 -2.15 -11.31
N ARG A 391 21.93 -3.03 -12.20
CA ARG A 391 21.12 -3.60 -13.27
C ARG A 391 19.92 -4.37 -12.73
N ALA A 392 20.12 -5.22 -11.71
CA ALA A 392 19.03 -5.96 -11.07
C ALA A 392 17.98 -5.03 -10.45
N MET A 393 18.44 -3.92 -9.82
CA MET A 393 17.55 -2.89 -9.28
C MET A 393 16.72 -2.22 -10.38
N ASP A 394 17.35 -1.88 -11.52
CA ASP A 394 16.69 -1.25 -12.66
C ASP A 394 15.62 -2.17 -13.22
N ASP A 395 15.96 -3.42 -13.52
CA ASP A 395 15.03 -4.39 -14.11
C ASP A 395 13.79 -4.64 -13.22
N VAL A 396 13.98 -4.77 -11.90
CA VAL A 396 12.86 -4.98 -10.96
C VAL A 396 11.96 -3.76 -10.90
N LEU A 397 12.55 -2.56 -10.83
CA LEU A 397 11.78 -1.33 -10.73
C LEU A 397 11.05 -1.01 -12.04
N ASP A 398 11.65 -1.28 -13.18
CA ASP A 398 11.02 -1.06 -14.50
C ASP A 398 9.84 -2.00 -14.69
N MET A 399 10.00 -3.31 -14.43
CA MET A 399 8.90 -4.28 -14.48
C MET A 399 7.74 -3.91 -13.55
N GLN A 400 8.06 -3.41 -12.34
CA GLN A 400 7.04 -3.04 -11.37
C GLN A 400 6.35 -1.73 -11.72
N THR A 401 7.06 -0.80 -12.38
CA THR A 401 6.49 0.50 -12.80
C THR A 401 5.43 0.33 -13.89
N GLU A 402 5.48 -0.72 -14.70
CA GLU A 402 4.43 -1.05 -15.66
C GLU A 402 3.09 -1.38 -14.98
N LYS A 403 3.13 -2.00 -13.81
CA LYS A 403 1.93 -2.42 -13.04
C LYS A 403 1.53 -1.43 -11.95
N LEU A 404 2.51 -0.90 -11.22
CA LEU A 404 2.31 0.07 -10.14
C LEU A 404 3.14 1.32 -10.42
N ALA A 405 2.51 2.47 -10.51
CA ALA A 405 3.21 3.74 -10.68
C ALA A 405 3.95 4.14 -9.39
N ILE A 406 4.99 3.39 -9.04
CA ILE A 406 5.81 3.69 -7.85
C ILE A 406 6.47 5.05 -8.03
N HIS A 407 6.16 6.00 -7.15
CA HIS A 407 6.73 7.34 -7.22
C HIS A 407 8.26 7.32 -7.13
N LYS A 408 8.95 8.13 -7.93
CA LYS A 408 10.43 8.21 -8.01
C LYS A 408 11.10 8.34 -6.63
N ARG A 409 10.51 9.07 -5.68
CA ARG A 409 11.03 9.18 -4.31
C ARG A 409 11.15 7.83 -3.61
N PHE A 410 10.17 6.94 -3.78
CA PHE A 410 10.18 5.61 -3.18
C PHE A 410 11.16 4.68 -3.88
N SER A 411 11.25 4.74 -5.21
CA SER A 411 12.24 3.99 -5.97
C SER A 411 13.68 4.39 -5.59
N SER A 412 13.92 5.67 -5.31
CA SER A 412 15.21 6.14 -4.78
C SER A 412 15.51 5.56 -3.40
N ASP A 413 14.54 5.61 -2.47
CA ASP A 413 14.67 5.02 -1.14
C ASP A 413 14.98 3.50 -1.22
N MET A 414 14.29 2.79 -2.11
CA MET A 414 14.50 1.35 -2.32
C MET A 414 15.92 1.04 -2.81
N ARG A 415 16.40 1.79 -3.82
CA ARG A 415 17.78 1.63 -4.34
C ARG A 415 18.82 1.87 -3.27
N GLU A 416 18.64 2.89 -2.43
CA GLU A 416 19.57 3.19 -1.33
C GLU A 416 19.55 2.08 -0.28
N ILE A 417 18.38 1.57 0.12
CA ILE A 417 18.26 0.48 1.11
C ILE A 417 18.93 -0.80 0.58
N TRP A 418 18.66 -1.19 -0.66
CA TRP A 418 19.24 -2.37 -1.30
C TRP A 418 20.76 -2.24 -1.48
N GLY A 419 21.23 -1.07 -1.94
CA GLY A 419 22.65 -0.79 -2.12
C GLY A 419 23.45 -0.81 -0.81
N LEU A 420 22.82 -0.46 0.31
CA LEU A 420 23.42 -0.54 1.62
C LEU A 420 23.64 -1.99 2.07
N GLN A 421 22.83 -2.96 1.65
CA GLN A 421 22.92 -4.33 2.14
C GLN A 421 24.30 -4.95 1.87
N HIS A 422 24.79 -4.86 0.65
CA HIS A 422 26.12 -5.36 0.28
C HIS A 422 27.26 -4.68 1.08
N ARG A 423 27.06 -3.41 1.48
CA ARG A 423 28.04 -2.66 2.28
C ARG A 423 27.99 -3.02 3.76
N LEU A 424 26.77 -3.27 4.28
CA LEU A 424 26.54 -3.67 5.68
C LEU A 424 27.05 -5.10 5.96
N GLU A 425 27.07 -5.98 4.97
CA GLU A 425 27.66 -7.31 5.11
C GLU A 425 29.20 -7.24 5.27
N LYS A 426 29.84 -6.18 4.77
CA LYS A 426 31.29 -5.94 4.87
C LYS A 426 31.62 -5.18 6.16
N ARG A 427 31.76 -5.87 7.27
CA ARG A 427 31.99 -5.35 8.61
C ARG A 427 33.44 -4.91 8.87
N SER A 428 34.10 -4.23 7.94
CA SER A 428 35.56 -3.96 8.07
C SER A 428 35.94 -2.53 7.69
N GLY A 429 36.96 -2.03 8.40
CA GLY A 429 37.68 -0.81 8.08
C GLY A 429 36.85 0.49 8.22
N ARG A 430 37.39 1.58 7.72
CA ARG A 430 36.76 2.92 7.76
C ARG A 430 35.43 2.99 7.05
N SER A 431 35.07 1.97 6.25
CA SER A 431 33.80 1.91 5.55
C SER A 431 32.60 1.82 6.49
N ALA A 432 32.74 1.09 7.61
CA ALA A 432 31.67 0.96 8.61
C ALA A 432 31.37 2.30 9.30
N LEU A 433 32.37 3.10 9.63
CA LEU A 433 32.18 4.45 10.20
C LEU A 433 31.45 5.38 9.24
N LYS A 434 31.82 5.37 7.94
CA LYS A 434 31.15 6.18 6.92
C LYS A 434 29.69 5.78 6.69
N LEU A 435 29.36 4.51 6.97
CA LEU A 435 27.97 4.04 6.85
C LEU A 435 27.05 4.65 7.91
N LEU A 436 27.56 4.90 9.14
CA LEU A 436 26.78 5.55 10.20
C LEU A 436 26.30 6.96 9.81
N GLU A 437 27.07 7.66 8.97
CA GLU A 437 26.77 9.01 8.51
C GLU A 437 25.79 9.03 7.32
N HIS A 438 25.47 7.86 6.77
CA HIS A 438 24.61 7.77 5.60
C HIS A 438 23.14 8.09 5.95
N GLN A 439 22.49 8.98 5.21
CA GLN A 439 21.14 9.45 5.47
C GLN A 439 20.11 8.30 5.62
N ARG A 440 20.28 7.20 4.87
CA ARG A 440 19.41 6.02 4.91
C ARG A 440 20.01 4.87 5.75
N PHE A 441 21.04 5.14 6.54
CA PHE A 441 21.68 4.11 7.34
C PHE A 441 20.67 3.36 8.21
N ARG A 442 19.81 4.10 8.93
CA ARG A 442 18.83 3.50 9.81
C ARG A 442 17.90 2.53 9.07
N ALA A 443 17.39 2.92 7.90
CA ALA A 443 16.53 2.05 7.10
C ALA A 443 17.30 0.83 6.57
N GLY A 444 18.53 1.01 6.11
CA GLY A 444 19.39 -0.10 5.69
C GLY A 444 19.70 -1.08 6.82
N TYR A 445 19.93 -0.59 8.03
CA TYR A 445 20.17 -1.39 9.22
C TYR A 445 18.92 -2.15 9.67
N ASP A 446 17.75 -1.49 9.74
CA ASP A 446 16.49 -2.16 10.07
C ASP A 446 16.17 -3.28 9.05
N PHE A 447 16.48 -3.04 7.77
CA PHE A 447 16.35 -4.04 6.72
C PHE A 447 17.33 -5.22 6.92
N LEU A 448 18.57 -4.97 7.29
CA LEU A 448 19.55 -5.99 7.62
C LEU A 448 19.08 -6.86 8.81
N LEU A 449 18.51 -6.24 9.85
CA LEU A 449 17.96 -6.98 10.98
C LEU A 449 16.82 -7.92 10.56
N LEU A 450 15.93 -7.50 9.65
CA LEU A 450 14.91 -8.37 9.09
C LEU A 450 15.50 -9.58 8.34
N ARG A 451 16.58 -9.37 7.57
CA ARG A 451 17.31 -10.46 6.89
C ARG A 451 17.92 -11.45 7.87
N CYS A 452 18.47 -10.95 8.98
CA CYS A 452 19.00 -11.81 10.05
C CYS A 452 17.87 -12.58 10.77
N GLU A 453 16.75 -11.93 11.07
CA GLU A 453 15.61 -12.55 11.77
C GLU A 453 14.89 -13.58 10.90
N SER A 454 14.81 -13.34 9.59
CA SER A 454 14.26 -14.32 8.63
C SER A 454 15.14 -15.56 8.47
N GLY A 455 16.41 -15.48 8.82
CA GLY A 455 17.41 -16.54 8.64
C GLY A 455 18.15 -16.47 7.31
N GLU A 456 17.99 -15.38 6.55
CA GLU A 456 18.75 -15.15 5.31
C GLU A 456 20.24 -14.85 5.59
N LEU A 457 20.50 -14.16 6.69
CA LEU A 457 21.84 -13.84 7.16
C LEU A 457 22.07 -14.36 8.58
N ASP A 458 23.34 -14.62 8.89
CA ASP A 458 23.76 -14.98 10.25
C ASP A 458 23.35 -13.85 11.24
N PRO A 459 22.63 -14.17 12.32
CA PRO A 459 22.29 -13.20 13.37
C PRO A 459 23.49 -12.42 13.93
N ALA A 460 24.70 -13.00 13.89
CA ALA A 460 25.93 -12.34 14.31
C ALA A 460 26.25 -11.08 13.51
N VAL A 461 25.77 -10.98 12.26
CA VAL A 461 25.93 -9.77 11.43
C VAL A 461 25.10 -8.62 12.00
N GLY A 462 23.83 -8.89 12.31
CA GLY A 462 22.94 -7.91 12.92
C GLY A 462 23.41 -7.47 14.30
N GLN A 463 23.87 -8.44 15.13
CA GLN A 463 24.38 -8.17 16.46
C GLN A 463 25.63 -7.28 16.41
N TRP A 464 26.57 -7.57 15.49
CA TRP A 464 27.77 -6.74 15.31
C TRP A 464 27.42 -5.28 15.03
N TRP A 465 26.44 -5.01 14.15
CA TRP A 465 26.00 -3.65 13.85
C TRP A 465 25.32 -2.98 15.05
N THR A 466 24.55 -3.74 15.82
CA THR A 466 23.94 -3.25 17.05
C THR A 466 24.99 -2.79 18.05
N ASP A 467 25.98 -3.66 18.31
CA ASP A 467 27.08 -3.36 19.22
C ASP A 467 27.93 -2.19 18.71
N PHE A 468 28.09 -2.09 17.37
CA PHE A 468 28.82 -0.99 16.74
C PHE A 468 28.06 0.37 16.83
N ILE A 469 26.74 0.37 16.76
CA ILE A 469 25.91 1.59 16.91
C ILE A 469 25.90 2.06 18.35
N ASP A 470 25.70 1.14 19.30
CA ASP A 470 25.55 1.43 20.72
C ASP A 470 26.90 1.64 21.44
N GLY A 471 28.01 1.19 20.82
CA GLY A 471 29.34 1.27 21.39
C GLY A 471 29.97 2.66 21.34
N ASP A 472 30.83 2.95 22.29
CA ASP A 472 31.70 4.11 22.27
C ASP A 472 32.87 3.97 21.24
N ALA A 473 33.73 4.96 21.15
CA ALA A 473 34.84 4.97 20.19
C ALA A 473 35.80 3.77 20.37
N ALA A 474 36.07 3.39 21.62
CA ALA A 474 36.99 2.27 21.92
C ALA A 474 36.34 0.91 21.57
N ALA A 475 35.06 0.72 21.88
CA ALA A 475 34.28 -0.46 21.51
C ALA A 475 34.20 -0.64 19.99
N ARG A 476 33.97 0.45 19.25
CA ARG A 476 33.94 0.45 17.77
C ARG A 476 35.29 0.05 17.19
N GLU A 477 36.38 0.57 17.72
CA GLU A 477 37.73 0.22 17.27
C GLU A 477 38.08 -1.25 17.57
N ALA A 478 37.65 -1.76 18.71
CA ALA A 478 37.78 -3.18 19.05
C ALA A 478 37.03 -4.09 18.09
N LEU A 479 35.77 -3.74 17.74
CA LEU A 479 34.97 -4.47 16.76
C LEU A 479 35.58 -4.44 15.36
N LEU A 480 36.10 -3.30 14.92
CA LEU A 480 36.78 -3.18 13.62
C LEU A 480 38.07 -4.00 13.54
N SER A 481 38.83 -4.12 14.66
CA SER A 481 40.05 -4.93 14.72
C SER A 481 39.77 -6.44 14.70
N GLN A 482 38.65 -6.90 15.25
CA GLN A 482 38.22 -8.31 15.22
C GLN A 482 37.78 -8.73 13.82
N GLY A 483 37.00 -7.89 13.11
CA GLY A 483 36.52 -8.17 11.76
C GLY A 483 37.60 -8.23 10.68
N GLY A 484 38.78 -7.68 10.94
CA GLY A 484 39.94 -7.74 10.03
C GLY A 484 40.62 -9.12 9.96
N LYS A 485 40.35 -10.02 10.89
CA LYS A 485 40.97 -11.36 10.92
C LYS A 485 40.25 -12.38 10.04
N ASP A 486 38.96 -12.20 9.78
CA ASP A 486 38.16 -13.13 8.96
C ASP A 486 38.34 -12.93 7.44
N HIS A 487 38.96 -11.82 7.02
CA HIS A 487 39.24 -11.50 5.63
C HIS A 487 40.70 -11.17 5.38
N ALA A 488 41.66 -11.98 5.88
CA ALA A 488 43.04 -11.86 5.48
C ALA A 488 43.18 -12.16 3.97
N PRO A 489 43.61 -11.21 3.14
CA PRO A 489 43.81 -11.50 1.73
C PRO A 489 44.91 -12.54 1.60
N LYS A 490 44.61 -13.67 0.94
CA LYS A 490 45.67 -14.63 0.52
C LYS A 490 46.79 -13.82 -0.13
N LYS A 491 47.95 -13.75 0.53
CA LYS A 491 49.15 -13.07 0.04
C LYS A 491 49.39 -13.49 -1.40
N ARG A 492 49.19 -12.59 -2.33
CA ARG A 492 49.62 -12.71 -3.72
C ARG A 492 51.12 -12.90 -3.70
N ARG A 493 51.58 -14.13 -3.95
CA ARG A 493 52.99 -14.46 -4.13
C ARG A 493 53.54 -13.55 -5.20
N ARG A 494 54.35 -12.54 -4.77
CA ARG A 494 55.17 -11.73 -5.66
C ARG A 494 56.12 -12.68 -6.39
N ARG A 495 55.89 -12.89 -7.69
CA ARG A 495 56.89 -13.48 -8.59
C ARG A 495 58.07 -12.50 -8.61
N SER A 496 59.18 -12.86 -7.96
CA SER A 496 60.46 -12.22 -8.07
C SER A 496 60.94 -12.38 -9.50
N SER A 497 60.98 -11.29 -10.26
CA SER A 497 61.68 -11.21 -11.55
C SER A 497 63.18 -10.96 -11.24
N ASN A 498 63.94 -12.02 -11.23
CA ASN A 498 65.39 -11.96 -11.18
C ASN A 498 65.87 -11.78 -12.63
N ALA A 499 66.11 -10.55 -13.07
CA ALA A 499 66.80 -10.25 -14.30
C ALA A 499 68.25 -9.94 -13.99
N LYS A 500 69.08 -10.96 -14.18
CA LYS A 500 70.55 -10.82 -14.17
C LYS A 500 71.04 -10.42 -15.56
N ASN A 501 71.62 -9.28 -15.59
CA ASN A 501 72.49 -8.66 -16.57
C ASN A 501 73.45 -9.63 -17.24
N ARG A 502 73.58 -9.65 -18.60
CA ARG A 502 74.85 -9.92 -19.28
C ARG A 502 74.88 -9.14 -20.59
N ARG A 503 75.93 -8.30 -20.66
CA ARG A 503 76.50 -7.55 -21.80
C ARG A 503 77.16 -8.52 -22.80
N THR A 504 77.20 -8.06 -24.00
CA THR A 504 78.20 -8.19 -25.10
C THR A 504 77.38 -8.56 -26.37
N GLY A 505 77.47 -7.89 -27.46
CA GLY A 505 78.42 -7.18 -28.20
C GLY A 505 78.08 -7.38 -29.69
N ASP A 506 78.24 -6.36 -30.41
CA ASP A 506 78.62 -6.26 -31.82
C ASP A 506 77.62 -6.52 -32.96
N SER A 507 77.53 -5.46 -33.71
CA SER A 507 77.79 -5.29 -35.15
C SER A 507 76.69 -5.56 -36.20
N ALA A 508 76.34 -4.46 -36.77
CA ALA A 508 76.44 -4.13 -38.21
C ALA A 508 75.30 -4.59 -39.15
N ASN A 509 74.77 -3.57 -39.70
CA ASN A 509 74.74 -3.26 -41.16
C ASN A 509 73.41 -3.38 -41.90
N SER A 510 73.08 -2.21 -42.47
CA SER A 510 72.51 -1.93 -43.80
C SER A 510 71.15 -2.49 -44.15
N GLY A 511 70.32 -1.69 -44.60
CA GLY A 511 70.13 -0.78 -45.68
C GLY A 511 68.67 -0.60 -45.95
N ALA A 512 68.32 0.63 -46.13
CA ALA A 512 67.81 1.30 -47.34
C ALA A 512 66.58 0.63 -47.95
N SER A 513 65.49 1.30 -48.10
CA SER A 513 65.07 2.36 -49.06
C SER A 513 63.57 2.45 -49.01
N VAL A 514 63.06 3.66 -48.87
CA VAL A 514 62.59 4.61 -49.88
C VAL A 514 61.21 4.30 -50.41
N ALA A 515 60.42 5.31 -50.18
CA ALA A 515 59.51 6.04 -51.08
C ALA A 515 58.09 5.45 -51.15
N GLU A 516 57.05 6.17 -51.24
CA GLU A 516 56.60 7.50 -51.63
C GLU A 516 55.08 7.50 -51.55
N ARG A 517 54.52 8.60 -51.02
CA ARG A 517 53.59 9.53 -51.66
C ARG A 517 52.28 8.90 -52.19
N GLU A 518 51.16 9.47 -52.03
CA GLU A 518 50.46 10.75 -52.18
C GLU A 518 49.01 10.45 -51.84
N GLY A 519 48.17 11.28 -51.36
CA GLY A 519 47.82 12.64 -51.60
C GLY A 519 46.32 12.76 -51.43
N GLY A 520 45.90 13.77 -50.79
CA GLY A 520 44.93 14.77 -51.16
C GLY A 520 43.45 14.27 -51.04
N GLU A 521 42.55 14.96 -50.51
CA GLU A 521 42.09 16.32 -50.72
C GLU A 521 41.09 16.77 -49.66
N ARG A 522 41.19 18.01 -49.33
CA ARG A 522 40.26 18.87 -48.57
C ARG A 522 39.01 19.18 -49.37
N ARG A 523 37.92 19.47 -48.66
CA ARG A 523 36.91 20.54 -48.87
C ARG A 523 36.00 20.49 -47.67
N ASP A 524 35.93 21.39 -46.74
CA ASP A 524 35.69 22.85 -46.64
C ASP A 524 34.27 23.25 -47.10
N ASP A 525 33.75 24.19 -46.32
CA ASP A 525 32.53 24.99 -46.45
C ASP A 525 31.27 24.38 -45.79
N GLY A 526 30.56 25.08 -44.92
CA GLY A 526 30.50 26.48 -44.59
C GLY A 526 29.35 26.71 -43.61
N ASP A 527 29.66 27.44 -42.65
CA ASP A 527 28.96 28.49 -41.93
C ASP A 527 27.54 28.83 -42.40
N THR A 528 26.58 28.88 -41.47
CA THR A 528 25.69 30.04 -41.31
C THR A 528 25.00 30.04 -39.95
N ARG A 529 25.36 31.01 -39.16
CA ARG A 529 24.63 31.63 -38.07
C ARG A 529 23.29 32.17 -38.58
N GLU A 530 22.25 32.07 -37.77
CA GLU A 530 21.41 33.23 -37.48
C GLU A 530 20.70 33.09 -36.13
N ALA A 531 20.97 34.08 -35.33
CA ALA A 531 20.28 34.47 -34.10
C ALA A 531 19.07 35.34 -34.45
N ARG A 532 18.08 35.34 -33.57
CA ARG A 532 17.23 36.46 -33.10
C ARG A 532 15.98 35.89 -32.46
N ASN A 533 15.76 36.18 -31.24
CA ASN A 533 15.33 37.39 -30.55
C ASN A 533 13.82 37.45 -30.37
N ASP A 534 13.46 37.40 -29.11
CA ASP A 534 12.61 38.36 -28.40
C ASP A 534 11.10 38.40 -28.60
N SER A 535 10.52 38.50 -27.45
CA SER A 535 9.37 39.28 -26.92
C SER A 535 8.20 38.44 -26.48
N ARG A 536 7.92 38.37 -25.16
CA ARG A 536 7.08 39.27 -24.34
C ARG A 536 5.61 39.35 -24.76
N ASP A 537 4.79 39.15 -23.70
CA ASP A 537 3.43 39.64 -23.46
C ASP A 537 2.26 38.76 -23.94
N ASP A 538 1.52 38.18 -23.07
CA ASP A 538 0.35 38.48 -22.25
C ASP A 538 -0.08 37.30 -21.40
#